data_d65683cb29b68f1b37c448ff119777c6
#
_entry.id   d65683cb29b68f1b37c448ff119777c6
#
_cell.length_a   1.000
_cell.length_b   1.000
_cell.length_c   1.000
_cell.angle_alpha   90.00
_cell.angle_beta   90.00
_cell.angle_gamma   90.00
#
_symmetry.space_group_name_H-M   'P 1'
#
loop_
_entity.id
_entity.type
_entity.pdbx_description
1 polymer ?
#
loop_
_entity_poly.entity_id
_entity_poly.type
_entity_poly.pdbx_seq_one_letter_code
_entity_poly.pdbx_strand_id
1 'polypeptide(L)'
;MKVLLLTGLGALFFAYYWDDNFDPASLHGARVLLTGVSAGIGEELAYHYARLGSHLVLTAHTEALLQQVVGNCRKLGAPKVFYIAADMASPEVPERVVQFALDKLGGLDYLVLNHLGAAPAGTRVRSSQSTRWLMQVNFLSYVQLTSSALPSLTDSKGSLVVVSSLLGRVPTSFSSPYSAAKFALDSFFSSLRRELDVQEVNVAITMCVLGLRDHASAAEGVRGITRVRAAPGPKAALAVIRGGATRASGVFYPWGSRLLCLLRSWMPHSRAWFVRQELNITTPAAA
;
A
#
# COMPACT_ATOMS: atom_id res chain seq x y z
N MET A 1 -18.93 24.72 -22.75
CA MET A 1 -18.86 23.50 -21.90
C MET A 1 -17.82 22.49 -22.39
N LYS A 2 -17.90 21.97 -23.63
CA LYS A 2 -16.92 20.96 -24.12
C LYS A 2 -15.47 21.43 -24.10
N VAL A 3 -15.20 22.70 -24.40
CA VAL A 3 -13.84 23.28 -24.38
C VAL A 3 -13.30 23.38 -22.96
N LEU A 4 -14.09 23.79 -21.96
CA LEU A 4 -13.70 23.85 -20.55
C LEU A 4 -13.44 22.47 -19.97
N LEU A 5 -14.14 21.45 -20.44
CA LEU A 5 -13.93 20.06 -20.02
C LEU A 5 -12.62 19.50 -20.60
N LEU A 6 -12.33 19.81 -21.87
CA LEU A 6 -11.08 19.41 -22.53
C LEU A 6 -9.85 20.15 -21.97
N THR A 7 -9.96 21.44 -21.66
CA THR A 7 -8.87 22.20 -21.03
C THR A 7 -8.65 21.74 -19.59
N GLY A 8 -9.71 21.43 -18.84
CA GLY A 8 -9.60 20.88 -17.47
C GLY A 8 -8.96 19.48 -17.46
N LEU A 9 -9.33 18.59 -18.37
CA LEU A 9 -8.71 17.28 -18.54
C LEU A 9 -7.27 17.39 -19.03
N GLY A 10 -6.97 18.31 -19.93
CA GLY A 10 -5.62 18.60 -20.41
C GLY A 10 -4.72 19.13 -19.29
N ALA A 11 -5.23 20.04 -18.45
CA ALA A 11 -4.51 20.57 -17.29
C ALA A 11 -4.25 19.50 -16.22
N LEU A 12 -5.23 18.61 -15.96
CA LEU A 12 -5.07 17.49 -15.04
C LEU A 12 -4.08 16.45 -15.57
N PHE A 13 -4.10 16.18 -16.88
CA PHE A 13 -3.14 15.31 -17.55
C PHE A 13 -1.73 15.92 -17.52
N PHE A 14 -1.60 17.22 -17.82
CA PHE A 14 -0.35 17.94 -17.78
C PHE A 14 0.21 18.01 -16.36
N ALA A 15 -0.57 18.35 -15.33
CA ALA A 15 -0.16 18.34 -13.94
C ALA A 15 0.29 16.96 -13.46
N TYR A 16 -0.33 15.89 -13.98
CA TYR A 16 0.06 14.51 -13.65
C TYR A 16 1.38 14.09 -14.30
N TYR A 17 1.69 14.56 -15.52
CA TYR A 17 2.91 14.16 -16.24
C TYR A 17 4.07 15.14 -16.06
N TRP A 18 3.82 16.37 -15.63
CA TRP A 18 4.86 17.41 -15.53
C TRP A 18 5.65 17.34 -14.22
N ASP A 19 5.13 16.72 -13.19
CA ASP A 19 5.74 16.70 -11.85
C ASP A 19 6.59 15.46 -11.62
N ASP A 20 7.40 15.03 -12.60
CA ASP A 20 8.31 13.89 -12.45
C ASP A 20 9.68 14.37 -11.89
N ASN A 21 9.63 14.98 -10.68
CA ASN A 21 10.82 15.35 -9.91
C ASN A 21 11.44 14.13 -9.19
N PHE A 22 11.18 12.91 -9.67
CA PHE A 22 11.76 11.70 -9.09
C PHE A 22 13.24 11.57 -9.49
N ASP A 23 14.11 11.76 -8.52
CA ASP A 23 15.52 11.44 -8.64
C ASP A 23 15.81 10.05 -8.05
N PRO A 24 16.15 9.04 -8.88
CA PRO A 24 16.53 7.72 -8.41
C PRO A 24 17.73 7.72 -7.47
N ALA A 25 18.65 8.66 -7.61
CA ALA A 25 19.84 8.77 -6.77
C ALA A 25 19.49 9.12 -5.31
N SER A 26 18.36 9.75 -5.06
CA SER A 26 17.87 10.06 -3.70
C SER A 26 17.59 8.81 -2.85
N LEU A 27 17.44 7.65 -3.48
CA LEU A 27 17.19 6.37 -2.80
C LEU A 27 18.46 5.55 -2.57
N HIS A 28 19.61 5.98 -3.10
CA HIS A 28 20.87 5.30 -2.85
C HIS A 28 21.28 5.45 -1.39
N GLY A 29 21.53 4.32 -0.71
CA GLY A 29 21.84 4.30 0.72
C GLY A 29 20.66 4.57 1.66
N ALA A 30 19.46 4.85 1.14
CA ALA A 30 18.28 5.09 1.94
C ALA A 30 17.90 3.86 2.78
N ARG A 31 17.56 4.06 4.05
CA ARG A 31 17.21 3.03 5.03
C ARG A 31 15.72 2.74 4.97
N VAL A 32 15.35 1.58 4.46
CA VAL A 32 13.96 1.23 4.15
C VAL A 32 13.51 0.02 4.96
N LEU A 33 12.45 0.17 5.75
CA LEU A 33 11.68 -0.94 6.29
C LEU A 33 10.46 -1.19 5.39
N LEU A 34 10.38 -2.37 4.78
CA LEU A 34 9.31 -2.76 3.87
C LEU A 34 8.58 -4.01 4.37
N THR A 35 7.27 -3.92 4.50
CA THR A 35 6.43 -5.00 4.99
C THR A 35 5.68 -5.71 3.86
N GLY A 36 5.40 -7.03 4.05
CA GLY A 36 4.60 -7.81 3.12
C GLY A 36 5.28 -8.10 1.78
N VAL A 37 6.54 -8.56 1.83
CA VAL A 37 7.37 -8.76 0.62
C VAL A 37 7.35 -10.17 0.03
N SER A 38 6.55 -11.08 0.58
CA SER A 38 6.56 -12.50 0.16
C SER A 38 6.09 -12.73 -1.28
N ALA A 39 5.31 -11.84 -1.85
CA ALA A 39 4.79 -11.95 -3.21
C ALA A 39 4.23 -10.61 -3.75
N GLY A 40 3.97 -10.57 -5.05
CA GLY A 40 3.25 -9.49 -5.71
C GLY A 40 3.95 -8.14 -5.64
N ILE A 41 3.21 -7.09 -5.30
CA ILE A 41 3.75 -5.72 -5.26
C ILE A 41 4.85 -5.57 -4.21
N GLY A 42 4.74 -6.24 -3.06
CA GLY A 42 5.75 -6.17 -2.02
C GLY A 42 7.11 -6.71 -2.47
N GLU A 43 7.10 -7.81 -3.18
CA GLU A 43 8.28 -8.41 -3.81
C GLU A 43 8.91 -7.45 -4.85
N GLU A 44 8.08 -6.88 -5.72
CA GLU A 44 8.53 -5.91 -6.72
C GLU A 44 9.07 -4.61 -6.10
N LEU A 45 8.44 -4.13 -5.02
CA LEU A 45 8.96 -3.00 -4.24
C LEU A 45 10.37 -3.29 -3.71
N ALA A 46 10.57 -4.48 -3.12
CA ALA A 46 11.87 -4.89 -2.60
C ALA A 46 12.93 -4.92 -3.71
N TYR A 47 12.60 -5.46 -4.88
CA TYR A 47 13.50 -5.52 -6.02
C TYR A 47 13.83 -4.15 -6.60
N HIS A 48 12.87 -3.23 -6.67
CA HIS A 48 13.12 -1.87 -7.13
C HIS A 48 14.01 -1.09 -6.15
N TYR A 49 13.73 -1.12 -4.84
CA TYR A 49 14.59 -0.50 -3.83
C TYR A 49 16.01 -1.10 -3.85
N ALA A 50 16.13 -2.42 -4.07
CA ALA A 50 17.43 -3.08 -4.20
C ALA A 50 18.25 -2.54 -5.38
N ARG A 51 17.62 -2.41 -6.58
CA ARG A 51 18.26 -1.83 -7.78
C ARG A 51 18.68 -0.38 -7.60
N LEU A 52 17.96 0.36 -6.75
CA LEU A 52 18.26 1.74 -6.42
C LEU A 52 19.32 1.90 -5.32
N GLY A 53 19.90 0.78 -4.85
CA GLY A 53 20.98 0.80 -3.87
C GLY A 53 20.57 1.12 -2.44
N SER A 54 19.30 0.92 -2.08
CA SER A 54 18.81 1.14 -0.73
C SER A 54 19.27 0.06 0.26
N HIS A 55 19.35 0.41 1.54
CA HIS A 55 19.56 -0.52 2.64
C HIS A 55 18.20 -1.03 3.13
N LEU A 56 18.00 -2.33 3.17
CA LEU A 56 16.68 -2.93 3.34
C LEU A 56 16.56 -3.75 4.62
N VAL A 57 15.45 -3.56 5.34
CA VAL A 57 14.88 -4.55 6.23
C VAL A 57 13.54 -4.98 5.66
N LEU A 58 13.42 -6.27 5.39
CA LEU A 58 12.27 -6.89 4.74
C LEU A 58 11.52 -7.76 5.74
N THR A 59 10.19 -7.69 5.75
CA THR A 59 9.37 -8.57 6.58
C THR A 59 8.21 -9.17 5.82
N ALA A 60 7.93 -10.45 6.12
CA ALA A 60 6.78 -11.20 5.64
C ALA A 60 6.43 -12.32 6.63
N HIS A 61 5.26 -12.93 6.48
CA HIS A 61 4.83 -14.02 7.33
C HIS A 61 5.59 -15.32 7.03
N THR A 62 5.82 -15.64 5.75
CA THR A 62 6.43 -16.91 5.33
C THR A 62 7.93 -16.74 5.15
N GLU A 63 8.72 -17.31 6.06
CA GLU A 63 10.17 -17.15 6.09
C GLU A 63 10.87 -17.67 4.81
N ALA A 64 10.45 -18.82 4.29
CA ALA A 64 11.06 -19.40 3.09
C ALA A 64 10.96 -18.48 1.86
N LEU A 65 9.78 -17.86 1.63
CA LEU A 65 9.59 -16.88 0.56
C LEU A 65 10.39 -15.61 0.82
N LEU A 66 10.46 -15.18 2.08
CA LEU A 66 11.21 -13.99 2.48
C LEU A 66 12.71 -14.17 2.22
N GLN A 67 13.29 -15.31 2.55
CA GLN A 67 14.70 -15.64 2.26
C GLN A 67 15.01 -15.62 0.75
N GLN A 68 14.09 -16.11 -0.09
CA GLN A 68 14.21 -16.05 -1.53
C GLN A 68 14.26 -14.59 -2.04
N VAL A 69 13.36 -13.74 -1.57
CA VAL A 69 13.33 -12.31 -1.93
C VAL A 69 14.60 -11.61 -1.49
N VAL A 70 15.07 -11.88 -0.27
CA VAL A 70 16.34 -11.34 0.27
C VAL A 70 17.54 -11.74 -0.62
N GLY A 71 17.61 -13.02 -1.01
CA GLY A 71 18.66 -13.52 -1.93
C GLY A 71 18.65 -12.79 -3.26
N ASN A 72 17.47 -12.53 -3.83
CA ASN A 72 17.30 -11.78 -5.06
C ASN A 72 17.68 -10.30 -4.91
N CYS A 73 17.28 -9.65 -3.81
CA CYS A 73 17.65 -8.25 -3.52
C CYS A 73 19.16 -8.05 -3.45
N ARG A 74 19.88 -9.00 -2.84
CA ARG A 74 21.36 -8.96 -2.81
C ARG A 74 21.97 -9.06 -4.21
N LYS A 75 21.45 -9.94 -5.09
CA LYS A 75 21.87 -10.06 -6.49
C LYS A 75 21.56 -8.81 -7.31
N LEU A 76 20.50 -8.07 -6.96
CA LEU A 76 20.07 -6.85 -7.63
C LEU A 76 20.84 -5.60 -7.20
N GLY A 77 21.75 -5.70 -6.22
CA GLY A 77 22.66 -4.63 -5.86
C GLY A 77 22.37 -3.91 -4.56
N ALA A 78 21.42 -4.38 -3.73
CA ALA A 78 21.21 -3.81 -2.41
C ALA A 78 22.44 -4.00 -1.51
N PRO A 79 23.06 -2.92 -0.96
CA PRO A 79 24.30 -3.03 -0.19
C PRO A 79 24.10 -3.73 1.15
N LYS A 80 22.94 -3.58 1.77
CA LYS A 80 22.55 -4.23 3.02
C LYS A 80 21.12 -4.73 2.91
N VAL A 81 20.92 -6.03 3.18
CA VAL A 81 19.59 -6.63 3.23
C VAL A 81 19.50 -7.53 4.45
N PHE A 82 18.60 -7.16 5.36
CA PHE A 82 18.23 -7.94 6.54
C PHE A 82 16.76 -8.34 6.43
N TYR A 83 16.35 -9.33 7.21
CA TYR A 83 14.97 -9.76 7.22
C TYR A 83 14.55 -10.27 8.59
N ILE A 84 13.25 -10.19 8.84
CA ILE A 84 12.59 -10.75 10.01
C ILE A 84 11.24 -11.33 9.60
N ALA A 85 11.03 -12.63 9.85
CA ALA A 85 9.72 -13.24 9.68
C ALA A 85 8.78 -12.77 10.79
N ALA A 86 7.60 -12.30 10.42
CA ALA A 86 6.70 -11.64 11.37
C ALA A 86 5.22 -11.84 10.99
N ASP A 87 4.41 -12.24 11.99
CA ASP A 87 2.96 -12.29 11.89
C ASP A 87 2.34 -11.00 12.45
N MET A 88 1.83 -10.14 11.56
CA MET A 88 1.20 -8.88 11.92
C MET A 88 -0.18 -9.03 12.59
N ALA A 89 -0.67 -10.27 12.76
CA ALA A 89 -1.85 -10.54 13.57
C ALA A 89 -1.56 -10.49 15.08
N SER A 90 -0.31 -10.63 15.48
CA SER A 90 0.13 -10.57 16.89
C SER A 90 0.46 -9.12 17.28
N PRO A 91 -0.22 -8.56 18.31
CA PRO A 91 -0.09 -7.13 18.65
C PRO A 91 1.33 -6.67 19.05
N GLU A 92 2.14 -7.55 19.60
CA GLU A 92 3.51 -7.27 20.04
C GLU A 92 4.55 -7.29 18.90
N VAL A 93 4.19 -7.86 17.75
CA VAL A 93 5.12 -8.08 16.64
C VAL A 93 5.50 -6.79 15.89
N PRO A 94 4.59 -5.85 15.61
CA PRO A 94 4.93 -4.63 14.90
C PRO A 94 6.06 -3.82 15.54
N GLU A 95 6.05 -3.63 16.85
CA GLU A 95 7.09 -2.92 17.59
C GLU A 95 8.44 -3.63 17.47
N ARG A 96 8.48 -4.96 17.64
CA ARG A 96 9.71 -5.77 17.46
C ARG A 96 10.30 -5.63 16.06
N VAL A 97 9.45 -5.56 15.03
CA VAL A 97 9.90 -5.39 13.63
C VAL A 97 10.57 -4.04 13.44
N VAL A 98 9.99 -2.97 13.99
CA VAL A 98 10.61 -1.64 13.93
C VAL A 98 11.91 -1.61 14.70
N GLN A 99 11.95 -2.12 15.94
CA GLN A 99 13.17 -2.16 16.73
C GLN A 99 14.28 -2.93 16.01
N PHE A 100 13.98 -4.09 15.44
CA PHE A 100 14.94 -4.84 14.63
C PHE A 100 15.48 -4.01 13.45
N ALA A 101 14.61 -3.26 12.78
CA ALA A 101 15.03 -2.41 11.66
C ALA A 101 15.96 -1.27 12.12
N LEU A 102 15.64 -0.63 13.24
CA LEU A 102 16.48 0.42 13.83
C LEU A 102 17.85 -0.11 14.23
N ASP A 103 17.91 -1.28 14.86
CA ASP A 103 19.15 -1.93 15.27
C ASP A 103 20.06 -2.29 14.08
N LYS A 104 19.46 -2.72 12.95
CA LYS A 104 20.21 -3.14 11.76
C LYS A 104 20.62 -1.99 10.84
N LEU A 105 19.80 -0.94 10.75
CA LEU A 105 20.01 0.17 9.82
C LEU A 105 20.51 1.46 10.51
N GLY A 106 20.39 1.57 11.84
CA GLY A 106 20.75 2.76 12.59
C GLY A 106 19.77 3.92 12.42
N GLY A 107 18.57 3.64 11.93
CA GLY A 107 17.49 4.61 11.68
C GLY A 107 16.68 4.24 10.46
N LEU A 108 15.64 5.03 10.15
CA LEU A 108 14.74 4.82 9.02
C LEU A 108 14.55 6.13 8.24
N ASP A 109 14.68 6.04 6.91
CA ASP A 109 14.31 7.11 5.98
C ASP A 109 12.94 6.82 5.33
N TYR A 110 12.61 5.53 5.16
CA TYR A 110 11.33 5.09 4.61
C TYR A 110 10.74 3.95 5.44
N LEU A 111 9.46 4.10 5.80
CA LEU A 111 8.61 3.02 6.27
C LEU A 111 7.56 2.72 5.21
N VAL A 112 7.61 1.53 4.60
CA VAL A 112 6.69 1.12 3.54
C VAL A 112 5.77 0.02 4.07
N LEU A 113 4.52 0.39 4.32
CA LEU A 113 3.49 -0.48 4.86
C LEU A 113 2.68 -1.09 3.70
N ASN A 114 2.98 -2.36 3.38
CA ASN A 114 2.37 -3.04 2.24
C ASN A 114 1.74 -4.38 2.60
N HIS A 115 1.99 -4.93 3.81
CA HIS A 115 1.41 -6.21 4.20
C HIS A 115 -0.12 -6.18 4.23
N LEU A 116 -0.74 -7.32 4.00
CA LEU A 116 -2.19 -7.47 4.05
C LEU A 116 -2.60 -8.87 4.50
N GLY A 117 -3.72 -8.94 5.21
CA GLY A 117 -4.50 -10.14 5.42
C GLY A 117 -5.71 -10.12 4.48
N ALA A 118 -5.94 -11.24 3.80
CA ALA A 118 -7.11 -11.42 2.95
C ALA A 118 -8.13 -12.36 3.61
N ALA A 119 -9.41 -12.06 3.47
CA ALA A 119 -10.45 -13.03 3.82
C ALA A 119 -10.49 -14.13 2.74
N PRO A 120 -10.81 -15.39 3.11
CA PRO A 120 -11.03 -16.43 2.13
C PRO A 120 -12.10 -16.04 1.11
N ALA A 121 -11.85 -16.33 -0.17
CA ALA A 121 -12.78 -16.02 -1.25
C ALA A 121 -14.12 -16.75 -1.04
N GLY A 122 -15.22 -16.06 -1.37
CA GLY A 122 -16.56 -16.66 -1.36
C GLY A 122 -17.20 -16.86 0.01
N THR A 123 -16.50 -16.57 1.10
CA THR A 123 -17.10 -16.64 2.42
C THR A 123 -17.98 -15.43 2.69
N ARG A 124 -19.26 -15.66 2.96
CA ARG A 124 -20.15 -14.66 3.59
C ARG A 124 -19.73 -14.45 5.06
N VAL A 125 -18.41 -14.23 5.29
CA VAL A 125 -17.86 -14.14 6.64
C VAL A 125 -18.35 -12.85 7.28
N ARG A 126 -19.38 -13.00 8.09
CA ARG A 126 -19.89 -11.96 9.00
C ARG A 126 -19.46 -12.20 10.44
N SER A 127 -18.41 -12.99 10.62
CA SER A 127 -17.90 -13.30 11.94
C SER A 127 -17.15 -12.10 12.51
N SER A 128 -17.44 -11.74 13.74
CA SER A 128 -16.74 -10.69 14.48
C SER A 128 -15.25 -11.03 14.66
N GLN A 129 -14.93 -12.31 14.81
CA GLN A 129 -13.55 -12.80 14.95
C GLN A 129 -12.72 -12.54 13.67
N SER A 130 -13.26 -12.89 12.49
CA SER A 130 -12.59 -12.61 11.21
C SER A 130 -12.44 -11.11 10.97
N THR A 131 -13.44 -10.32 11.38
CA THR A 131 -13.38 -8.86 11.28
C THR A 131 -12.27 -8.30 12.19
N ARG A 132 -12.17 -8.77 13.44
CA ARG A 132 -11.10 -8.36 14.35
C ARG A 132 -9.72 -8.71 13.80
N TRP A 133 -9.54 -9.93 13.28
CA TRP A 133 -8.27 -10.34 12.66
C TRP A 133 -7.89 -9.45 11.48
N LEU A 134 -8.86 -9.17 10.57
CA LEU A 134 -8.62 -8.29 9.42
C LEU A 134 -8.31 -6.85 9.85
N MET A 135 -8.97 -6.33 10.89
CA MET A 135 -8.65 -5.02 11.47
C MET A 135 -7.27 -5.02 12.11
N GLN A 136 -6.89 -6.08 12.83
CA GLN A 136 -5.55 -6.20 13.41
C GLN A 136 -4.47 -6.17 12.33
N VAL A 137 -4.56 -7.02 11.31
CA VAL A 137 -3.54 -7.12 10.27
C VAL A 137 -3.52 -5.93 9.34
N ASN A 138 -4.69 -5.44 8.89
CA ASN A 138 -4.76 -4.43 7.82
C ASN A 138 -4.87 -2.98 8.32
N PHE A 139 -5.01 -2.75 9.63
CA PHE A 139 -5.12 -1.42 10.20
C PHE A 139 -4.30 -1.24 11.47
N LEU A 140 -4.57 -1.99 12.56
CA LEU A 140 -3.92 -1.74 13.84
C LEU A 140 -2.40 -1.97 13.79
N SER A 141 -1.94 -2.99 13.07
CA SER A 141 -0.50 -3.21 12.87
C SER A 141 0.19 -2.06 12.12
N TYR A 142 -0.50 -1.43 11.16
CA TYR A 142 -0.01 -0.23 10.48
C TYR A 142 0.14 0.95 11.44
N VAL A 143 -0.83 1.14 12.32
CA VAL A 143 -0.78 2.17 13.37
C VAL A 143 0.39 1.92 14.31
N GLN A 144 0.55 0.68 14.79
CA GLN A 144 1.63 0.29 15.71
C GLN A 144 3.01 0.46 15.08
N LEU A 145 3.22 -0.02 13.83
CA LEU A 145 4.47 0.19 13.08
C LEU A 145 4.78 1.67 12.91
N THR A 146 3.77 2.47 12.60
CA THR A 146 3.91 3.92 12.44
C THR A 146 4.32 4.57 13.75
N SER A 147 3.62 4.30 14.84
CA SER A 147 3.90 4.89 16.16
C SER A 147 5.34 4.59 16.62
N SER A 148 5.79 3.35 16.43
CA SER A 148 7.15 2.94 16.81
C SER A 148 8.23 3.54 15.92
N ALA A 149 7.96 3.76 14.62
CA ALA A 149 8.92 4.27 13.65
C ALA A 149 8.95 5.80 13.56
N LEU A 150 7.90 6.48 14.02
CA LEU A 150 7.72 7.93 13.84
C LEU A 150 8.87 8.76 14.41
N PRO A 151 9.45 8.47 15.60
CA PRO A 151 10.61 9.21 16.09
C PRO A 151 11.79 9.18 15.11
N SER A 152 12.15 8.00 14.62
CA SER A 152 13.26 7.86 13.67
C SER A 152 12.97 8.52 12.31
N LEU A 153 11.72 8.45 11.82
CA LEU A 153 11.30 9.16 10.61
C LEU A 153 11.33 10.69 10.80
N THR A 154 11.05 11.17 12.01
CA THR A 154 11.15 12.60 12.35
C THR A 154 12.59 13.08 12.27
N ASP A 155 13.52 12.34 12.88
CA ASP A 155 14.94 12.67 12.88
C ASP A 155 15.52 12.70 11.45
N SER A 156 15.12 11.77 10.62
CA SER A 156 15.58 11.67 9.22
C SER A 156 14.81 12.56 8.24
N LYS A 157 13.74 13.23 8.69
CA LYS A 157 12.75 13.90 7.81
C LYS A 157 12.21 12.94 6.75
N GLY A 158 11.95 11.71 7.13
CA GLY A 158 11.67 10.58 6.28
C GLY A 158 10.25 10.56 5.69
N SER A 159 9.91 9.44 5.09
CA SER A 159 8.62 9.22 4.42
C SER A 159 7.95 7.95 4.89
N LEU A 160 6.66 8.05 5.18
CA LEU A 160 5.76 6.94 5.45
C LEU A 160 4.92 6.66 4.20
N VAL A 161 5.07 5.47 3.64
CA VAL A 161 4.35 5.04 2.43
C VAL A 161 3.33 3.96 2.82
N VAL A 162 2.05 4.27 2.64
CA VAL A 162 0.94 3.41 3.04
C VAL A 162 0.27 2.82 1.81
N VAL A 163 0.42 1.52 1.59
CA VAL A 163 -0.22 0.84 0.48
C VAL A 163 -1.64 0.45 0.88
N SER A 164 -2.59 1.11 0.24
CA SER A 164 -4.01 0.89 0.38
C SER A 164 -4.60 0.31 -0.91
N SER A 165 -5.90 0.15 -0.95
CA SER A 165 -6.64 -0.43 -2.07
C SER A 165 -7.77 0.49 -2.50
N LEU A 166 -8.21 0.35 -3.75
CA LEU A 166 -9.44 0.96 -4.23
C LEU A 166 -10.65 0.58 -3.33
N LEU A 167 -10.63 -0.62 -2.72
CA LEU A 167 -11.65 -1.05 -1.75
C LEU A 167 -11.65 -0.24 -0.46
N GLY A 168 -10.58 0.50 -0.17
CA GLY A 168 -10.53 1.51 0.90
C GLY A 168 -11.13 2.86 0.49
N ARG A 169 -11.65 3.00 -0.72
CA ARG A 169 -12.32 4.19 -1.25
C ARG A 169 -13.71 3.89 -1.78
N VAL A 170 -13.88 2.72 -2.39
CA VAL A 170 -15.12 2.27 -3.01
C VAL A 170 -15.48 0.89 -2.48
N PRO A 171 -16.47 0.76 -1.55
CA PRO A 171 -16.82 -0.53 -0.99
C PRO A 171 -17.51 -1.40 -2.04
N THR A 172 -17.23 -2.70 -1.98
CA THR A 172 -17.85 -3.70 -2.85
C THR A 172 -18.57 -4.77 -2.05
N SER A 173 -19.42 -5.56 -2.71
CA SER A 173 -20.04 -6.74 -2.11
C SER A 173 -18.96 -7.74 -1.67
N PHE A 174 -19.19 -8.45 -0.58
CA PHE A 174 -18.32 -9.50 -0.02
C PHE A 174 -16.94 -9.04 0.46
N SER A 175 -16.68 -7.73 0.57
CA SER A 175 -15.40 -7.17 1.04
C SER A 175 -15.53 -6.40 2.35
N SER A 176 -16.66 -6.51 3.08
CA SER A 176 -16.99 -5.61 4.20
C SER A 176 -15.88 -5.46 5.24
N PRO A 177 -15.30 -6.52 5.84
CA PRO A 177 -14.25 -6.35 6.85
C PRO A 177 -12.94 -5.80 6.27
N TYR A 178 -12.55 -6.24 5.08
CA TYR A 178 -11.36 -5.75 4.40
C TYR A 178 -11.51 -4.27 3.99
N SER A 179 -12.64 -3.92 3.38
CA SER A 179 -12.95 -2.54 3.03
C SER A 179 -12.97 -1.63 4.25
N ALA A 180 -13.58 -2.09 5.38
CA ALA A 180 -13.60 -1.34 6.62
C ALA A 180 -12.17 -1.01 7.12
N ALA A 181 -11.27 -2.01 7.13
CA ALA A 181 -9.89 -1.80 7.54
C ALA A 181 -9.14 -0.84 6.60
N LYS A 182 -9.33 -0.97 5.29
CA LYS A 182 -8.69 -0.06 4.31
C LYS A 182 -9.26 1.35 4.31
N PHE A 183 -10.56 1.55 4.64
CA PHE A 183 -11.14 2.86 4.89
C PHE A 183 -10.58 3.49 6.18
N ALA A 184 -10.38 2.68 7.23
CA ALA A 184 -9.76 3.13 8.47
C ALA A 184 -8.35 3.67 8.24
N LEU A 185 -7.53 3.03 7.39
CA LEU A 185 -6.21 3.54 6.99
C LEU A 185 -6.31 4.95 6.39
N ASP A 186 -7.24 5.15 5.46
CA ASP A 186 -7.38 6.44 4.79
C ASP A 186 -7.73 7.57 5.77
N SER A 187 -8.68 7.31 6.65
CA SER A 187 -9.08 8.27 7.68
C SER A 187 -7.93 8.56 8.66
N PHE A 188 -7.30 7.51 9.19
CA PHE A 188 -6.23 7.64 10.17
C PHE A 188 -5.03 8.44 9.62
N PHE A 189 -4.48 8.01 8.48
CA PHE A 189 -3.29 8.65 7.93
C PHE A 189 -3.55 10.04 7.34
N SER A 190 -4.78 10.32 6.92
CA SER A 190 -5.18 11.67 6.52
C SER A 190 -5.25 12.62 7.73
N SER A 191 -5.70 12.16 8.89
CA SER A 191 -5.69 12.91 10.14
C SER A 191 -4.27 13.10 10.66
N LEU A 192 -3.50 12.02 10.74
CA LEU A 192 -2.11 12.06 11.20
C LEU A 192 -1.25 13.04 10.38
N ARG A 193 -1.44 13.09 9.06
CA ARG A 193 -0.74 14.07 8.22
C ARG A 193 -0.99 15.50 8.68
N ARG A 194 -2.25 15.84 8.96
CA ARG A 194 -2.62 17.18 9.44
C ARG A 194 -2.07 17.47 10.83
N GLU A 195 -2.05 16.47 11.70
CA GLU A 195 -1.46 16.58 13.03
C GLU A 195 0.04 16.88 12.96
N LEU A 196 0.78 16.16 12.08
CA LEU A 196 2.20 16.39 11.83
C LEU A 196 2.45 17.77 11.21
N ASP A 197 1.60 18.20 10.26
CA ASP A 197 1.68 19.55 9.67
C ASP A 197 1.50 20.63 10.73
N VAL A 198 0.51 20.50 11.64
CA VAL A 198 0.29 21.46 12.75
C VAL A 198 1.44 21.46 13.75
N GLN A 199 2.08 20.32 13.97
CA GLN A 199 3.23 20.17 14.87
C GLN A 199 4.56 20.54 14.22
N GLU A 200 4.56 20.97 12.95
CA GLU A 200 5.76 21.26 12.15
C GLU A 200 6.73 20.07 12.02
N VAL A 201 6.21 18.84 12.14
CA VAL A 201 6.99 17.60 12.00
C VAL A 201 7.15 17.25 10.52
N ASN A 202 8.37 17.28 10.01
CA ASN A 202 8.67 17.09 8.59
C ASN A 202 8.74 15.60 8.21
N VAL A 203 7.64 14.86 8.39
CA VAL A 203 7.48 13.48 7.92
C VAL A 203 6.40 13.45 6.83
N ALA A 204 6.75 12.98 5.64
CA ALA A 204 5.79 12.85 4.56
C ALA A 204 4.94 11.58 4.73
N ILE A 205 3.64 11.66 4.45
CA ILE A 205 2.76 10.50 4.40
C ILE A 205 2.20 10.38 2.98
N THR A 206 2.52 9.29 2.30
CA THR A 206 2.04 8.98 0.94
C THR A 206 1.02 7.85 0.98
N MET A 207 -0.23 8.14 0.63
CA MET A 207 -1.30 7.14 0.51
C MET A 207 -1.33 6.57 -0.92
N CYS A 208 -1.01 5.29 -1.09
CA CYS A 208 -1.00 4.62 -2.39
C CYS A 208 -2.27 3.78 -2.57
N VAL A 209 -3.20 4.25 -3.38
CA VAL A 209 -4.45 3.56 -3.70
C VAL A 209 -4.26 2.72 -4.95
N LEU A 210 -4.14 1.41 -4.76
CA LEU A 210 -3.93 0.47 -5.85
C LEU A 210 -5.24 -0.18 -6.28
N GLY A 211 -5.39 -0.39 -7.57
CA GLY A 211 -6.52 -1.14 -8.13
C GLY A 211 -6.47 -2.61 -7.74
N LEU A 212 -7.62 -3.30 -7.76
CA LEU A 212 -7.69 -4.73 -7.44
C LEU A 212 -6.83 -5.62 -8.34
N ARG A 213 -6.47 -5.12 -9.52
CA ARG A 213 -5.63 -5.83 -10.50
C ARG A 213 -4.18 -5.90 -10.09
N ASP A 214 -3.75 -5.04 -9.19
CA ASP A 214 -2.34 -4.83 -8.86
C ASP A 214 -1.90 -5.58 -7.60
N HIS A 215 -2.87 -6.10 -6.82
CA HIS A 215 -2.64 -6.94 -5.65
C HIS A 215 -2.94 -8.40 -5.97
N ALA A 216 -1.93 -9.21 -6.29
CA ALA A 216 -2.11 -10.65 -6.53
C ALA A 216 -2.75 -11.35 -5.32
N SER A 217 -2.35 -10.98 -4.10
CA SER A 217 -2.91 -11.52 -2.85
C SER A 217 -4.34 -11.02 -2.55
N ALA A 218 -4.67 -9.77 -2.88
CA ALA A 218 -6.05 -9.29 -2.80
C ALA A 218 -6.93 -9.94 -3.89
N ALA A 219 -6.35 -10.23 -5.07
CA ALA A 219 -7.01 -10.99 -6.12
C ALA A 219 -7.21 -12.46 -5.76
N GLU A 220 -6.35 -13.06 -4.91
CA GLU A 220 -6.57 -14.41 -4.36
C GLU A 220 -7.76 -14.46 -3.41
N GLY A 221 -7.93 -13.48 -2.56
CA GLY A 221 -9.11 -13.34 -1.70
C GLY A 221 -10.42 -13.17 -2.49
N VAL A 222 -10.36 -12.80 -3.77
CA VAL A 222 -11.50 -12.66 -4.69
C VAL A 222 -11.41 -13.59 -5.91
N ARG A 223 -10.46 -14.54 -5.94
CA ARG A 223 -10.40 -15.59 -6.97
C ARG A 223 -11.71 -16.39 -6.96
N GLY A 224 -12.35 -16.46 -8.11
CA GLY A 224 -13.69 -17.03 -8.27
C GLY A 224 -14.83 -16.00 -8.26
N ILE A 225 -14.55 -14.76 -7.83
CA ILE A 225 -15.52 -13.66 -7.84
C ILE A 225 -15.21 -12.69 -8.98
N THR A 226 -13.96 -12.60 -9.43
CA THR A 226 -13.56 -11.70 -10.52
C THR A 226 -12.79 -12.43 -11.63
N ARG A 227 -13.07 -12.09 -12.91
CA ARG A 227 -12.29 -12.54 -14.08
C ARG A 227 -11.14 -11.59 -14.43
N VAL A 228 -10.82 -10.68 -13.56
CA VAL A 228 -9.84 -9.62 -13.81
C VAL A 228 -8.43 -10.17 -13.64
N ARG A 229 -7.60 -10.14 -14.69
CA ARG A 229 -6.17 -10.43 -14.58
C ARG A 229 -5.48 -9.34 -13.78
N ALA A 230 -4.60 -9.74 -12.87
CA ALA A 230 -3.70 -8.81 -12.18
C ALA A 230 -2.88 -8.01 -13.21
N ALA A 231 -2.76 -6.70 -13.02
CA ALA A 231 -1.86 -5.88 -13.80
C ALA A 231 -0.39 -6.18 -13.40
N PRO A 232 0.59 -5.90 -14.26
CA PRO A 232 1.98 -6.16 -13.94
C PRO A 232 2.45 -5.33 -12.74
N GLY A 233 2.81 -6.03 -11.64
CA GLY A 233 3.29 -5.45 -10.37
C GLY A 233 4.44 -4.44 -10.48
N PRO A 234 5.42 -4.61 -11.41
CA PRO A 234 6.57 -3.71 -11.51
C PRO A 234 6.22 -2.22 -11.71
N LYS A 235 5.21 -1.92 -12.54
CA LYS A 235 4.79 -0.54 -12.79
C LYS A 235 4.07 0.09 -11.58
N ALA A 236 3.25 -0.70 -10.89
CA ALA A 236 2.58 -0.27 -9.67
C ALA A 236 3.60 -0.02 -8.55
N ALA A 237 4.57 -0.93 -8.38
CA ALA A 237 5.66 -0.77 -7.43
C ALA A 237 6.48 0.50 -7.69
N LEU A 238 6.83 0.76 -8.95
CA LEU A 238 7.54 1.99 -9.31
C LEU A 238 6.72 3.25 -9.01
N ALA A 239 5.41 3.24 -9.27
CA ALA A 239 4.54 4.37 -8.92
C ALA A 239 4.49 4.63 -7.40
N VAL A 240 4.45 3.57 -6.58
CA VAL A 240 4.52 3.67 -5.11
C VAL A 240 5.84 4.29 -4.66
N ILE A 241 6.97 3.81 -5.20
CA ILE A 241 8.32 4.31 -4.86
C ILE A 241 8.47 5.78 -5.24
N ARG A 242 8.08 6.15 -6.47
CA ARG A 242 8.08 7.55 -6.92
C ARG A 242 7.26 8.44 -5.99
N GLY A 243 6.03 8.02 -5.65
CA GLY A 243 5.19 8.78 -4.72
C GLY A 243 5.84 9.00 -3.37
N GLY A 244 6.46 7.98 -2.79
CA GLY A 244 7.19 8.09 -1.53
C GLY A 244 8.42 9.00 -1.62
N ALA A 245 9.21 8.86 -2.67
CA ALA A 245 10.43 9.65 -2.88
C ALA A 245 10.14 11.13 -3.19
N THR A 246 9.10 11.41 -3.96
CA THR A 246 8.65 12.79 -4.25
C THR A 246 7.78 13.38 -3.14
N ARG A 247 7.57 12.65 -2.04
CA ARG A 247 6.74 13.07 -0.90
C ARG A 247 5.29 13.42 -1.29
N ALA A 248 4.77 12.80 -2.33
CA ALA A 248 3.42 13.03 -2.82
C ALA A 248 2.38 12.64 -1.76
N SER A 249 1.34 13.44 -1.60
CA SER A 249 0.27 13.14 -0.62
C SER A 249 -0.55 11.91 -0.98
N GLY A 250 -0.61 11.53 -2.27
CA GLY A 250 -1.34 10.34 -2.71
C GLY A 250 -0.97 9.90 -4.10
N VAL A 251 -0.94 8.58 -4.28
CA VAL A 251 -0.72 7.89 -5.56
C VAL A 251 -1.94 7.04 -5.88
N PHE A 252 -2.42 7.12 -7.10
CA PHE A 252 -3.48 6.26 -7.63
C PHE A 252 -2.96 5.45 -8.81
N TYR A 253 -2.98 4.13 -8.68
CA TYR A 253 -2.56 3.27 -9.77
C TYR A 253 -3.61 2.17 -10.02
N PRO A 254 -4.10 2.01 -11.27
CA PRO A 254 -3.92 2.94 -12.39
C PRO A 254 -4.58 4.30 -12.13
N TRP A 255 -4.11 5.35 -12.79
CA TRP A 255 -4.57 6.74 -12.55
C TRP A 255 -6.09 6.93 -12.69
N GLY A 256 -6.75 6.16 -13.55
CA GLY A 256 -8.21 6.16 -13.72
C GLY A 256 -8.98 5.85 -12.43
N SER A 257 -8.37 5.16 -11.46
CA SER A 257 -8.94 4.90 -10.14
C SER A 257 -9.22 6.20 -9.36
N ARG A 258 -8.45 7.27 -9.60
CA ARG A 258 -8.67 8.59 -9.01
C ARG A 258 -9.99 9.20 -9.47
N LEU A 259 -10.26 9.10 -10.77
CA LEU A 259 -11.52 9.59 -11.36
C LEU A 259 -12.72 8.84 -10.79
N LEU A 260 -12.63 7.52 -10.66
CA LEU A 260 -13.68 6.69 -10.05
C LEU A 260 -13.96 7.10 -8.61
N CYS A 261 -12.92 7.39 -7.82
CA CYS A 261 -13.09 7.88 -6.45
C CYS A 261 -13.76 9.25 -6.38
N LEU A 262 -13.44 10.16 -7.30
CA LEU A 262 -14.06 11.49 -7.39
C LEU A 262 -15.53 11.39 -7.80
N LEU A 263 -15.86 10.60 -8.82
CA LEU A 263 -17.22 10.40 -9.30
C LEU A 263 -18.13 9.69 -8.28
N ARG A 264 -17.54 8.95 -7.35
CA ARG A 264 -18.27 8.28 -6.28
C ARG A 264 -19.18 9.22 -5.49
N SER A 265 -18.74 10.43 -5.21
CA SER A 265 -19.49 11.40 -4.41
C SER A 265 -20.73 11.91 -5.14
N TRP A 266 -20.68 11.94 -6.48
CA TRP A 266 -21.72 12.54 -7.34
C TRP A 266 -22.78 11.54 -7.83
N MET A 267 -22.51 10.22 -7.79
CA MET A 267 -23.39 9.20 -8.36
C MET A 267 -23.73 8.09 -7.35
N PRO A 268 -24.58 8.36 -6.35
CA PRO A 268 -24.83 7.42 -5.27
C PRO A 268 -25.46 6.09 -5.66
N HIS A 269 -26.31 6.02 -6.69
CA HIS A 269 -27.05 4.81 -7.06
C HIS A 269 -26.43 3.98 -8.21
N SER A 270 -25.65 4.59 -9.08
CA SER A 270 -24.98 3.87 -10.18
C SER A 270 -23.70 3.14 -9.75
N ARG A 271 -23.28 3.30 -8.48
CA ARG A 271 -22.07 2.71 -7.89
C ARG A 271 -22.00 1.19 -8.03
N ALA A 272 -23.12 0.51 -7.76
CA ALA A 272 -23.16 -0.95 -7.83
C ALA A 272 -22.97 -1.48 -9.26
N TRP A 273 -23.41 -0.72 -10.25
CA TRP A 273 -23.27 -1.09 -11.66
C TRP A 273 -21.81 -0.97 -12.14
N PHE A 274 -21.14 0.16 -11.85
CA PHE A 274 -19.73 0.37 -12.18
C PHE A 274 -18.83 -0.67 -11.52
N VAL A 275 -19.02 -0.93 -10.24
CA VAL A 275 -18.25 -1.93 -9.50
C VAL A 275 -18.52 -3.35 -10.00
N ARG A 276 -19.75 -3.67 -10.35
CA ARG A 276 -20.09 -4.98 -10.97
C ARG A 276 -19.44 -5.17 -12.34
N GLN A 277 -19.36 -4.13 -13.16
CA GLN A 277 -18.71 -4.18 -14.47
C GLN A 277 -17.20 -4.31 -14.36
N GLU A 278 -16.56 -3.53 -13.49
CA GLU A 278 -15.12 -3.57 -13.29
C GLU A 278 -14.64 -4.87 -12.63
N LEU A 279 -15.40 -5.38 -11.69
CA LEU A 279 -15.04 -6.58 -10.92
C LEU A 279 -15.65 -7.86 -11.51
N ASN A 280 -16.59 -7.73 -12.46
CA ASN A 280 -17.32 -8.87 -13.06
C ASN A 280 -17.74 -9.91 -12.00
N ILE A 281 -18.33 -9.41 -10.89
CA ILE A 281 -18.71 -10.23 -9.75
C ILE A 281 -19.90 -11.10 -10.14
N THR A 282 -19.65 -12.36 -10.41
CA THR A 282 -20.70 -13.37 -10.45
C THR A 282 -21.13 -13.66 -9.02
N THR A 283 -22.43 -13.53 -8.72
CA THR A 283 -22.98 -14.01 -7.44
C THR A 283 -22.63 -15.48 -7.30
N PRO A 284 -21.95 -15.91 -6.23
CA PRO A 284 -21.85 -17.34 -5.95
C PRO A 284 -23.25 -17.91 -5.86
N ALA A 285 -23.50 -19.02 -6.57
CA ALA A 285 -24.75 -19.76 -6.41
C ALA A 285 -24.98 -20.00 -4.92
N ALA A 286 -26.22 -19.77 -4.47
CA ALA A 286 -26.61 -20.07 -3.10
C ALA A 286 -26.42 -21.58 -2.89
N ALA A 287 -25.43 -21.97 -2.10
CA ALA A 287 -25.29 -23.31 -1.53
C ALA A 287 -25.90 -23.31 -0.15
#